data_c4c2d9d9b79434b96bf476230666e888
#
_entry.id   c4c2d9d9b79434b96bf476230666e888
#
_cell.length_a   1.000
_cell.length_b   1.000
_cell.length_c   1.000
_cell.angle_alpha   90.00
_cell.angle_beta   90.00
_cell.angle_gamma   90.00
#
_symmetry.space_group_name_H-M   'P 1'
#
loop_
_entity.id
_entity.type
_entity.pdbx_description
1 polymer ?
#
loop_
_entity_poly.entity_id
_entity_poly.type
_entity_poly.pdbx_seq_one_letter_code
_entity_poly.pdbx_strand_id
1 'polypeptide(L)'
;MLINVQFLRFAAALAVVFYHASKHLQATGADPGWLFAAGEAAGFAGVDVFFVISGFIMFYTTRQATGAAAAADFLKRRLARIYSGYWPFFLAAVAVFAWARPEHFAEADLFTSLLLWPMPLNRVLLDVSWTLTFE
;
A
#
# COMPACT_ATOMS: atom_id res chain seq x y z
N MET A 1 -0.37 -7.23 -23.57
CA MET A 1 -1.65 -6.87 -23.01
C MET A 1 -1.51 -5.68 -22.10
N LEU A 2 -1.27 -4.86 -21.78
CA LEU A 2 -1.68 -3.91 -20.74
C LEU A 2 -0.63 -2.85 -20.40
N ILE A 3 0.03 -2.33 -21.44
CA ILE A 3 0.86 -1.13 -21.29
C ILE A 3 0.04 -0.02 -20.64
N ASN A 4 -1.22 0.17 -21.06
CA ASN A 4 -2.11 1.17 -20.50
C ASN A 4 -2.42 0.95 -19.01
N VAL A 5 -2.63 -0.30 -18.59
CA VAL A 5 -2.85 -0.62 -17.17
C VAL A 5 -1.57 -0.39 -16.34
N GLN A 6 -0.41 -0.71 -16.89
CA GLN A 6 0.86 -0.45 -16.21
C GLN A 6 1.14 1.06 -16.10
N PHE A 7 0.84 1.81 -17.17
CA PHE A 7 0.96 3.27 -17.13
C PHE A 7 0.00 3.88 -16.07
N LEU A 8 -1.24 3.41 -16.04
CA LEU A 8 -2.21 3.88 -15.04
C LEU A 8 -1.77 3.55 -13.61
N ARG A 9 -1.21 2.36 -13.39
CA ARG A 9 -0.61 1.99 -12.09
C ARG A 9 0.56 2.88 -11.71
N PHE A 10 1.43 3.19 -12.66
CA PHE A 10 2.56 4.09 -12.43
C PHE A 10 2.06 5.50 -12.06
N ALA A 11 1.12 6.06 -12.80
CA ALA A 11 0.53 7.36 -12.53
C ALA A 11 -0.14 7.41 -11.15
N ALA A 12 -0.89 6.36 -10.80
CA ALA A 12 -1.52 6.23 -9.49
C ALA A 12 -0.48 6.15 -8.35
N ALA A 13 0.60 5.37 -8.53
CA ALA A 13 1.69 5.29 -7.56
C ALA A 13 2.37 6.64 -7.37
N LEU A 14 2.62 7.36 -8.46
CA LEU A 14 3.24 8.68 -8.41
C LEU A 14 2.36 9.70 -7.65
N ALA A 15 1.04 9.68 -7.89
CA ALA A 15 0.10 10.52 -7.15
C ALA A 15 0.13 10.24 -5.63
N VAL A 16 0.17 8.98 -5.23
CA VAL A 16 0.28 8.58 -3.82
C VAL A 16 1.62 9.01 -3.21
N VAL A 17 2.73 8.91 -3.96
CA VAL A 17 4.04 9.40 -3.51
C VAL A 17 4.02 10.90 -3.28
N PHE A 18 3.47 11.68 -4.21
CA PHE A 18 3.35 13.14 -4.05
C PHE A 18 2.47 13.51 -2.86
N TYR A 19 1.37 12.78 -2.64
CA TYR A 19 0.52 12.97 -1.48
C TYR A 19 1.30 12.82 -0.17
N HIS A 20 2.00 11.71 0.02
CA HIS A 20 2.75 11.45 1.25
C HIS A 20 3.94 12.41 1.41
N ALA A 21 4.63 12.76 0.32
CA ALA A 21 5.71 13.73 0.35
C ALA A 21 5.21 15.14 0.71
N SER A 22 4.06 15.56 0.18
CA SER A 22 3.41 16.83 0.54
C SER A 22 3.08 16.88 2.03
N LYS A 23 2.44 15.84 2.55
CA LYS A 23 2.10 15.74 3.98
C LYS A 23 3.35 15.79 4.87
N HIS A 24 4.40 15.12 4.47
CA HIS A 24 5.66 15.13 5.23
C HIS A 24 6.31 16.53 5.23
N LEU A 25 6.37 17.18 4.08
CA LEU A 25 6.93 18.55 3.97
C LEU A 25 6.12 19.53 4.82
N GLN A 26 4.79 19.50 4.75
CA GLN A 26 3.91 20.34 5.58
C GLN A 26 4.14 20.11 7.07
N ALA A 27 4.32 18.85 7.50
CA ALA A 27 4.59 18.52 8.89
C ALA A 27 5.94 19.07 9.39
N THR A 28 6.90 19.31 8.50
CA THR A 28 8.18 19.97 8.84
C THR A 28 8.14 21.50 8.73
N GLY A 29 6.98 22.08 8.40
CA GLY A 29 6.81 23.52 8.19
C GLY A 29 7.34 24.05 6.84
N ALA A 30 7.70 23.15 5.91
CA ALA A 30 8.14 23.53 4.57
C ALA A 30 6.92 23.71 3.64
N ASP A 31 7.04 24.70 2.73
CA ASP A 31 6.06 24.84 1.64
C ASP A 31 6.33 23.75 0.58
N PRO A 32 5.39 22.85 0.33
CA PRO A 32 5.57 21.79 -0.66
C PRO A 32 5.56 22.29 -2.12
N GLY A 33 5.11 23.51 -2.36
CA GLY A 33 4.96 24.07 -3.71
C GLY A 33 3.76 23.46 -4.47
N TRP A 34 3.45 24.05 -5.62
CA TRP A 34 2.26 23.74 -6.40
C TRP A 34 2.19 22.28 -6.91
N LEU A 35 3.34 21.69 -7.25
CA LEU A 35 3.41 20.32 -7.79
C LEU A 35 2.96 19.28 -6.74
N PHE A 36 3.44 19.45 -5.51
CA PHE A 36 3.06 18.57 -4.41
C PHE A 36 1.62 18.82 -3.94
N ALA A 37 1.17 20.09 -3.98
CA ALA A 37 -0.22 20.41 -3.67
C ALA A 37 -1.20 19.78 -4.67
N ALA A 38 -0.85 19.78 -5.97
CA ALA A 38 -1.62 19.06 -6.99
C ALA A 38 -1.63 17.53 -6.75
N GLY A 39 -0.47 16.98 -6.36
CA GLY A 39 -0.36 15.55 -5.98
C GLY A 39 -1.18 15.21 -4.75
N GLU A 40 -1.28 16.11 -3.77
CA GLU A 40 -2.12 15.94 -2.59
C GLU A 40 -3.61 15.79 -2.96
N ALA A 41 -4.10 16.64 -3.86
CA ALA A 41 -5.48 16.55 -4.34
C ALA A 41 -5.76 15.23 -5.10
N ALA A 42 -4.77 14.69 -5.81
CA ALA A 42 -4.90 13.46 -6.60
C ALA A 42 -4.57 12.17 -5.81
N GLY A 43 -3.98 12.29 -4.61
CA GLY A 43 -3.42 11.14 -3.88
C GLY A 43 -4.47 10.10 -3.50
N PHE A 44 -5.63 10.52 -3.03
CA PHE A 44 -6.74 9.61 -2.74
C PHE A 44 -7.25 8.91 -4.00
N ALA A 45 -7.39 9.63 -5.12
CA ALA A 45 -7.80 9.03 -6.39
C ALA A 45 -6.79 7.97 -6.86
N GLY A 46 -5.50 8.12 -6.55
CA GLY A 46 -4.49 7.11 -6.83
C GLY A 46 -4.78 5.78 -6.14
N VAL A 47 -5.21 5.80 -4.89
CA VAL A 47 -5.61 4.59 -4.14
C VAL A 47 -6.84 3.94 -4.77
N ASP A 48 -7.86 4.71 -5.12
CA ASP A 48 -9.07 4.21 -5.77
C ASP A 48 -8.74 3.54 -7.11
N VAL A 49 -7.86 4.15 -7.90
CA VAL A 49 -7.37 3.57 -9.16
C VAL A 49 -6.67 2.23 -8.93
N PHE A 50 -5.87 2.08 -7.86
CA PHE A 50 -5.28 0.79 -7.52
C PHE A 50 -6.34 -0.28 -7.23
N PHE A 51 -7.35 0.04 -6.43
CA PHE A 51 -8.43 -0.91 -6.12
C PHE A 51 -9.22 -1.30 -7.36
N VAL A 52 -9.54 -0.35 -8.23
CA VAL A 52 -10.24 -0.63 -9.50
C VAL A 52 -9.40 -1.54 -10.39
N ILE A 53 -8.11 -1.25 -10.55
CA ILE A 53 -7.20 -2.08 -11.35
C ILE A 53 -7.05 -3.47 -10.74
N SER A 54 -6.91 -3.56 -9.42
CA SER A 54 -6.81 -4.84 -8.71
C SER A 54 -8.04 -5.69 -8.93
N GLY A 55 -9.24 -5.12 -8.77
CA GLY A 55 -10.51 -5.79 -9.03
C GLY A 55 -10.65 -6.22 -10.50
N PHE A 56 -10.27 -5.36 -11.44
CA PHE A 56 -10.30 -5.70 -12.87
C PHE A 56 -9.36 -6.87 -13.20
N ILE A 57 -8.13 -6.84 -12.74
CA ILE A 57 -7.16 -7.92 -12.97
C ILE A 57 -7.66 -9.21 -12.32
N MET A 58 -8.22 -9.13 -11.12
CA MET A 58 -8.80 -10.26 -10.41
C MET A 58 -9.91 -10.91 -11.22
N PHE A 59 -10.89 -10.14 -11.64
CA PHE A 59 -11.99 -10.62 -12.49
C PHE A 59 -11.46 -11.23 -13.79
N TYR A 60 -10.55 -10.53 -14.48
CA TYR A 60 -10.01 -10.98 -15.77
C TYR A 60 -9.24 -12.31 -15.67
N THR A 61 -8.49 -12.49 -14.59
CA THR A 61 -7.65 -13.70 -14.40
C THR A 61 -8.43 -14.89 -13.85
N THR A 62 -9.57 -14.66 -13.18
CA THR A 62 -10.36 -15.73 -12.55
C THR A 62 -11.63 -16.09 -13.30
N ARG A 63 -12.02 -15.33 -14.32
CA ARG A 63 -13.30 -15.51 -15.03
C ARG A 63 -13.59 -16.91 -15.58
N GLN A 64 -12.57 -17.72 -15.82
CA GLN A 64 -12.67 -19.09 -16.30
C GLN A 64 -12.33 -20.13 -15.23
N ALA A 65 -11.88 -19.68 -14.05
CA ALA A 65 -11.48 -20.55 -12.97
C ALA A 65 -12.71 -20.89 -12.12
N THR A 66 -13.00 -22.21 -11.97
CA THR A 66 -14.14 -22.68 -11.19
C THR A 66 -13.69 -23.72 -10.17
N GLY A 67 -14.40 -23.80 -9.06
CA GLY A 67 -14.16 -24.77 -8.01
C GLY A 67 -13.18 -24.32 -6.91
N ALA A 68 -13.22 -25.01 -5.78
CA ALA A 68 -12.46 -24.67 -4.57
C ALA A 68 -10.93 -24.73 -4.77
N ALA A 69 -10.44 -25.67 -5.58
CA ALA A 69 -9.01 -25.80 -5.86
C ALA A 69 -8.46 -24.56 -6.59
N ALA A 70 -9.20 -24.07 -7.61
CA ALA A 70 -8.80 -22.87 -8.35
C ALA A 70 -8.84 -21.62 -7.44
N ALA A 71 -9.83 -21.52 -6.54
CA ALA A 71 -9.91 -20.44 -5.57
C ALA A 71 -8.73 -20.47 -4.59
N ALA A 72 -8.38 -21.64 -4.05
CA ALA A 72 -7.24 -21.79 -3.16
C ALA A 72 -5.90 -21.44 -3.83
N ASP A 73 -5.71 -21.88 -5.06
CA ASP A 73 -4.54 -21.54 -5.87
C ASP A 73 -4.44 -20.05 -6.17
N PHE A 74 -5.55 -19.41 -6.47
CA PHE A 74 -5.61 -17.97 -6.66
C PHE A 74 -5.21 -17.23 -5.38
N LEU A 75 -5.81 -17.59 -4.24
CA LEU A 75 -5.53 -16.98 -2.95
C LEU A 75 -4.06 -17.14 -2.56
N LYS A 76 -3.50 -18.34 -2.70
CA LYS A 76 -2.09 -18.62 -2.43
C LYS A 76 -1.16 -17.72 -3.25
N ARG A 77 -1.38 -17.61 -4.57
CA ARG A 77 -0.57 -16.74 -5.45
C ARG A 77 -0.72 -15.26 -5.08
N ARG A 78 -1.91 -14.83 -4.68
CA ARG A 78 -2.18 -13.46 -4.26
C ARG A 78 -1.45 -13.13 -2.96
N LEU A 79 -1.61 -13.95 -1.93
CA LEU A 79 -0.91 -13.79 -0.64
C LEU A 79 0.61 -13.81 -0.84
N ALA A 80 1.13 -14.75 -1.62
CA ALA A 80 2.56 -14.80 -1.90
C ALA A 80 3.07 -13.50 -2.56
N ARG A 81 2.29 -12.91 -3.48
CA ARG A 81 2.64 -11.64 -4.13
C ARG A 81 2.62 -10.47 -3.16
N ILE A 82 1.60 -10.36 -2.31
CA ILE A 82 1.47 -9.29 -1.33
C ILE A 82 2.61 -9.38 -0.32
N TYR A 83 2.79 -10.52 0.32
CA TYR A 83 3.78 -10.67 1.39
C TYR A 83 5.23 -10.65 0.88
N SER A 84 5.53 -11.17 -0.31
CA SER A 84 6.88 -11.07 -0.87
C SER A 84 7.29 -9.63 -1.17
N GLY A 85 6.33 -8.77 -1.51
CA GLY A 85 6.57 -7.33 -1.66
C GLY A 85 6.62 -6.58 -0.32
N TYR A 86 5.74 -6.93 0.61
CA TYR A 86 5.57 -6.21 1.87
C TYR A 86 6.68 -6.50 2.90
N TRP A 87 7.00 -7.76 3.15
CA TRP A 87 7.91 -8.14 4.23
C TRP A 87 9.31 -7.53 4.18
N PRO A 88 9.98 -7.39 3.02
CA PRO A 88 11.27 -6.72 2.98
C PRO A 88 11.21 -5.27 3.49
N PHE A 89 10.17 -4.53 3.10
CA PHE A 89 9.98 -3.15 3.55
C PHE A 89 9.54 -3.08 5.01
N PHE A 90 8.71 -4.02 5.46
CA PHE A 90 8.32 -4.13 6.87
C PHE A 90 9.52 -4.37 7.77
N LEU A 91 10.40 -5.31 7.42
CA LEU A 91 11.62 -5.60 8.20
C LEU A 91 12.59 -4.41 8.19
N ALA A 92 12.76 -3.73 7.06
CA ALA A 92 13.52 -2.49 7.00
C ALA A 92 12.92 -1.41 7.90
N ALA A 93 11.59 -1.25 7.90
CA ALA A 93 10.91 -0.32 8.77
C ALA A 93 11.07 -0.67 10.25
N VAL A 94 10.96 -1.94 10.64
CA VAL A 94 11.24 -2.42 12.00
C VAL A 94 12.62 -1.96 12.46
N ALA A 95 13.65 -2.16 11.65
CA ALA A 95 15.02 -1.75 11.99
C ALA A 95 15.15 -0.23 12.13
N VAL A 96 14.56 0.53 11.20
CA VAL A 96 14.62 1.99 11.21
C VAL A 96 13.84 2.59 12.38
N PHE A 97 12.61 2.14 12.63
CA PHE A 97 11.80 2.68 13.72
C PHE A 97 12.31 2.29 15.09
N ALA A 98 12.84 1.08 15.27
CA ALA A 98 13.45 0.66 16.51
C ALA A 98 14.68 1.54 16.88
N TRP A 99 15.41 2.03 15.87
CA TRP A 99 16.56 2.89 16.08
C TRP A 99 16.20 4.37 16.14
N ALA A 100 15.39 4.87 15.21
CA ALA A 100 15.16 6.31 15.01
C ALA A 100 13.92 6.83 15.75
N ARG A 101 12.93 5.98 16.05
CA ARG A 101 11.67 6.35 16.71
C ARG A 101 11.19 5.25 17.67
N PRO A 102 11.92 5.01 18.77
CA PRO A 102 11.60 3.93 19.71
C PRO A 102 10.21 4.08 20.36
N GLU A 103 9.72 5.31 20.53
CA GLU A 103 8.36 5.57 21.06
C GLU A 103 7.28 5.01 20.14
N HIS A 104 7.33 5.36 18.84
CA HIS A 104 6.38 4.85 17.85
C HIS A 104 6.49 3.31 17.70
N PHE A 105 7.71 2.79 17.76
CA PHE A 105 7.95 1.35 17.71
C PHE A 105 7.33 0.60 18.90
N ALA A 106 7.40 1.18 20.11
CA ALA A 106 6.84 0.58 21.31
C ALA A 106 5.30 0.56 21.32
N GLU A 107 4.67 1.51 20.63
CA GLU A 107 3.20 1.60 20.51
C GLU A 107 2.64 0.74 19.38
N ALA A 108 3.49 0.38 18.41
CA ALA A 108 3.07 -0.39 17.24
C ALA A 108 2.82 -1.87 17.58
N ASP A 109 1.71 -2.41 17.07
CA ASP A 109 1.46 -3.85 17.12
C ASP A 109 2.17 -4.53 15.95
N LEU A 110 3.36 -5.05 16.22
CA LEU A 110 4.22 -5.66 15.21
C LEU A 110 3.63 -6.94 14.62
N PHE A 111 2.96 -7.76 15.44
CA PHE A 111 2.40 -9.01 14.95
C PHE A 111 1.23 -8.77 13.99
N THR A 112 0.36 -7.88 14.37
CA THR A 112 -0.81 -7.50 13.55
C THR A 112 -0.36 -6.74 12.30
N SER A 113 0.68 -5.89 12.40
CA SER A 113 1.31 -5.22 11.25
C SER A 113 1.97 -6.21 10.28
N LEU A 114 2.67 -7.24 10.80
CA LEU A 114 3.31 -8.28 9.98
C LEU A 114 2.31 -9.05 9.13
N LEU A 115 1.13 -9.32 9.68
CA LEU A 115 0.05 -10.07 9.04
C LEU A 115 -0.91 -9.19 8.22
N LEU A 116 -0.72 -7.87 8.20
CA LEU A 116 -1.64 -6.92 7.57
C LEU A 116 -3.08 -7.08 8.08
N TRP A 117 -3.24 -7.38 9.38
CA TRP A 117 -4.56 -7.56 9.97
C TRP A 117 -5.22 -6.19 10.19
N PRO A 118 -6.53 -6.04 9.91
CA PRO A 118 -7.23 -4.76 10.10
C PRO A 118 -7.14 -4.28 11.54
N MET A 119 -6.58 -3.07 11.74
CA MET A 119 -6.45 -2.43 13.03
C MET A 119 -6.48 -0.90 12.90
N PRO A 120 -6.66 -0.16 13.99
CA PRO A 120 -6.54 1.30 13.98
C PRO A 120 -5.16 1.76 13.50
N LEU A 121 -5.12 2.77 12.63
CA LEU A 121 -3.89 3.28 11.99
C LEU A 121 -2.81 3.71 12.97
N ASN A 122 -3.19 4.20 14.15
CA ASN A 122 -2.25 4.61 15.20
C ASN A 122 -1.43 3.46 15.82
N ARG A 123 -1.77 2.21 15.52
CA ARG A 123 -1.05 1.01 15.97
C ARG A 123 -0.30 0.29 14.86
N VAL A 124 -0.49 0.74 13.62
CA VAL A 124 0.21 0.17 12.46
C VAL A 124 1.63 0.72 12.41
N LEU A 125 2.64 -0.13 12.22
CA LEU A 125 4.03 0.31 12.09
C LEU A 125 4.26 1.18 10.86
N LEU A 126 3.61 0.83 9.75
CA LEU A 126 3.68 1.54 8.46
C LEU A 126 2.29 2.02 8.06
N ASP A 127 1.99 3.28 8.26
CA ASP A 127 0.68 3.86 7.92
C ASP A 127 0.27 3.61 6.46
N VAL A 128 1.23 3.63 5.54
CA VAL A 128 0.98 3.40 4.11
C VAL A 128 0.54 1.97 3.77
N SER A 129 0.72 1.02 4.69
CA SER A 129 0.36 -0.38 4.47
C SER A 129 -1.14 -0.67 4.62
N TRP A 130 -1.92 0.29 5.09
CA TRP A 130 -3.36 0.10 5.29
C TRP A 130 -4.12 -0.33 4.02
N THR A 131 -3.67 0.12 2.85
CA THR A 131 -4.27 -0.26 1.57
C THR A 131 -4.09 -1.74 1.26
N LEU A 132 -2.96 -2.33 1.67
CA LEU A 132 -2.68 -3.76 1.48
C LEU A 132 -3.59 -4.65 2.34
N THR A 133 -4.06 -4.13 3.47
CA THR A 133 -5.01 -4.83 4.35
C THR A 133 -6.35 -5.11 3.67
N PHE A 134 -6.74 -4.27 2.70
CA PHE A 134 -7.97 -4.40 1.94
C PHE A 134 -7.78 -5.07 0.56
N GLU A 135 -6.60 -5.40 0.18
CA GLU A 135 -6.25 -6.11 -1.06
C GLU A 135 -6.32 -7.63 -0.92
#